data_77c4c2a6eeb3b8c95654ff1616750062
#
_entry.id   77c4c2a6eeb3b8c95654ff1616750062
#
_cell.length_a   1.000
_cell.length_b   1.000
_cell.length_c   1.000
_cell.angle_alpha   90.00
_cell.angle_beta   90.00
_cell.angle_gamma   90.00
#
_symmetry.space_group_name_H-M   'P 1'
#
loop_
_entity.id
_entity.type
_entity.pdbx_description
1 polymer ?
#
loop_
_entity_poly.entity_id
_entity_poly.type
_entity_poly.pdbx_seq_one_letter_code
_entity_poly.pdbx_strand_id
1 'polypeptide(L)'
;MKSRVLLDSSVWIEWLTKGKRLSACQKYMDKSLIIGVPSIVVFEVCRKVQMKVSEDEALRVAAWLRTFGVLTFNDELALYAVDLSINFKLGMADSIVLAHAYREDAQLVTLENDFSSLKNVAVIRS
;
A
#
# COMPACT_ATOMS: atom_id res chain seq x y z
N MET A 1 11.62 14.05 13.45
CA MET A 1 10.50 13.06 13.40
C MET A 1 10.47 12.36 12.06
N LYS A 2 10.30 11.04 12.08
CA LYS A 2 10.22 10.30 10.82
C LYS A 2 8.83 10.48 10.19
N SER A 3 8.80 10.70 8.88
CA SER A 3 7.54 10.76 8.14
C SER A 3 6.95 9.37 7.95
N ARG A 4 5.62 9.30 7.94
CA ARG A 4 4.88 8.05 7.72
C ARG A 4 4.45 7.94 6.28
N VAL A 5 4.64 6.75 5.71
CA VAL A 5 4.18 6.44 4.36
C VAL A 5 3.46 5.10 4.36
N LEU A 6 2.45 4.99 3.51
CA LEU A 6 1.83 3.73 3.16
C LEU A 6 2.09 3.48 1.68
N LEU A 7 2.60 2.31 1.38
CA LEU A 7 2.80 1.89 0.00
C LEU A 7 1.66 0.95 -0.35
N ASP A 8 0.95 1.22 -1.45
CA ASP A 8 -0.09 0.29 -1.86
C ASP A 8 0.52 -0.96 -2.51
N SER A 9 -0.32 -1.92 -2.87
CA SER A 9 0.18 -3.20 -3.40
C SER A 9 0.98 -3.03 -4.69
N SER A 10 0.64 -2.03 -5.52
CA SER A 10 1.36 -1.78 -6.78
C SER A 10 2.83 -1.46 -6.55
N VAL A 11 3.13 -0.67 -5.50
CA VAL A 11 4.52 -0.31 -5.17
C VAL A 11 5.29 -1.52 -4.64
N TRP A 12 4.68 -2.29 -3.74
CA TRP A 12 5.32 -3.50 -3.21
C TRP A 12 5.61 -4.52 -4.32
N ILE A 13 4.66 -4.71 -5.23
CA ILE A 13 4.82 -5.65 -6.34
C ILE A 13 5.92 -5.17 -7.29
N GLU A 14 5.95 -3.87 -7.59
CA GLU A 14 7.02 -3.30 -8.42
C GLU A 14 8.40 -3.52 -7.79
N TRP A 15 8.49 -3.32 -6.47
CA TRP A 15 9.72 -3.56 -5.72
C TRP A 15 10.15 -5.03 -5.80
N LEU A 16 9.21 -5.95 -5.53
CA LEU A 16 9.50 -7.39 -5.49
C LEU A 16 9.84 -7.97 -6.86
N THR A 17 9.23 -7.44 -7.93
CA THR A 17 9.46 -7.92 -9.29
C THR A 17 10.59 -7.18 -10.01
N LYS A 18 11.20 -6.20 -9.35
CA LYS A 18 12.24 -5.36 -9.93
C LYS A 18 11.81 -4.74 -11.25
N GLY A 19 10.63 -4.12 -11.23
CA GLY A 19 10.04 -3.51 -12.40
C GLY A 19 10.77 -2.26 -12.87
N LYS A 20 10.25 -1.67 -13.94
CA LYS A 20 10.88 -0.50 -14.59
C LYS A 20 10.98 0.73 -13.68
N ARG A 21 10.09 0.83 -12.67
CA ARG A 21 10.04 1.97 -11.75
C ARG A 21 10.70 1.67 -10.40
N LEU A 22 11.53 0.63 -10.35
CA LEU A 22 12.19 0.22 -9.11
C LEU A 22 12.95 1.37 -8.44
N SER A 23 13.74 2.11 -9.20
CA SER A 23 14.53 3.21 -8.64
C SER A 23 13.66 4.32 -8.07
N ALA A 24 12.51 4.59 -8.68
CA ALA A 24 11.56 5.57 -8.15
C ALA A 24 10.90 5.08 -6.86
N CYS A 25 10.72 3.76 -6.70
CA CYS A 25 10.18 3.17 -5.48
C CYS A 25 11.19 3.19 -4.34
N GLN A 26 12.48 3.10 -4.63
CA GLN A 26 13.52 2.95 -3.62
C GLN A 26 13.54 4.08 -2.60
N LYS A 27 13.26 5.31 -3.02
CA LYS A 27 13.26 6.45 -2.10
C LYS A 27 12.19 6.34 -1.02
N TYR A 28 11.13 5.58 -1.27
CA TYR A 28 10.06 5.35 -0.30
C TYR A 28 10.32 4.15 0.60
N MET A 29 11.42 3.44 0.37
CA MET A 29 11.86 2.31 1.19
C MET A 29 12.99 2.72 2.13
N ASP A 30 13.23 4.01 2.28
CA ASP A 30 14.31 4.56 3.10
C ASP A 30 14.03 4.33 4.58
N LYS A 31 15.09 4.04 5.33
CA LYS A 31 15.01 3.85 6.79
C LYS A 31 14.59 5.11 7.55
N SER A 32 14.66 6.27 6.92
CA SER A 32 14.17 7.52 7.50
C SER A 32 12.65 7.61 7.54
N LEU A 33 11.96 6.67 6.90
CA LEU A 33 10.50 6.65 6.81
C LEU A 33 9.92 5.56 7.72
N ILE A 34 8.73 5.82 8.24
CA ILE A 34 7.93 4.80 8.94
C ILE A 34 6.94 4.26 7.91
N ILE A 35 7.09 2.98 7.57
CA ILE A 35 6.26 2.34 6.55
C ILE A 35 5.20 1.50 7.24
N GLY A 36 3.93 1.76 6.92
CA GLY A 36 2.82 0.94 7.38
C GLY A 36 2.29 0.06 6.28
N VAL A 37 1.83 -1.14 6.61
CA VAL A 37 1.31 -2.11 5.64
C VAL A 37 -0.11 -2.50 6.06
N PRO A 38 -1.14 -1.98 5.39
CA PRO A 38 -2.50 -2.44 5.66
C PRO A 38 -2.66 -3.93 5.39
N SER A 39 -3.48 -4.61 6.18
CA SER A 39 -3.70 -6.06 6.01
C SER A 39 -4.25 -6.39 4.62
N ILE A 40 -5.06 -5.51 4.02
CA ILE A 40 -5.54 -5.73 2.65
C ILE A 40 -4.38 -5.73 1.64
N VAL A 41 -3.35 -4.92 1.89
CA VAL A 41 -2.14 -4.90 1.03
C VAL A 41 -1.37 -6.21 1.17
N VAL A 42 -1.27 -6.74 2.40
CA VAL A 42 -0.68 -8.07 2.60
C VAL A 42 -1.41 -9.11 1.76
N PHE A 43 -2.74 -9.07 1.76
CA PHE A 43 -3.55 -9.99 0.94
C PHE A 43 -3.21 -9.84 -0.54
N GLU A 44 -3.24 -8.62 -1.06
CA GLU A 44 -3.05 -8.39 -2.50
C GLU A 44 -1.66 -8.79 -2.97
N VAL A 45 -0.63 -8.43 -2.19
CA VAL A 45 0.77 -8.75 -2.54
C VAL A 45 0.99 -10.27 -2.46
N CYS A 46 0.56 -10.90 -1.36
CA CYS A 46 0.80 -12.33 -1.18
C CYS A 46 0.01 -13.17 -2.18
N ARG A 47 -1.22 -12.74 -2.53
CA ARG A 47 -1.98 -13.43 -3.57
C ARG A 47 -1.25 -13.40 -4.90
N LYS A 48 -0.70 -12.26 -5.27
CA LYS A 48 0.05 -12.12 -6.52
C LYS A 48 1.29 -13.01 -6.52
N VAL A 49 2.04 -13.01 -5.42
CA VAL A 49 3.26 -13.84 -5.30
C VAL A 49 2.90 -15.32 -5.35
N GLN A 50 1.84 -15.74 -4.67
CA GLN A 50 1.43 -17.15 -4.66
C GLN A 50 1.02 -17.61 -6.05
N MET A 51 0.29 -16.78 -6.78
CA MET A 51 -0.13 -17.10 -8.14
C MET A 51 1.03 -17.16 -9.12
N LYS A 52 2.01 -16.27 -8.97
CA LYS A 52 3.12 -16.13 -9.93
C LYS A 52 4.34 -16.98 -9.61
N VAL A 53 4.56 -17.29 -8.36
CA VAL A 53 5.76 -18.00 -7.90
C VAL A 53 5.38 -19.27 -7.13
N SER A 54 5.00 -19.13 -5.85
CA SER A 54 4.67 -20.28 -5.01
C SER A 54 4.07 -19.82 -3.69
N GLU A 55 3.41 -20.76 -3.00
CA GLU A 55 2.91 -20.54 -1.66
C GLU A 55 4.05 -20.26 -0.68
N ASP A 56 5.16 -21.01 -0.79
CA ASP A 56 6.32 -20.82 0.08
C ASP A 56 6.88 -19.41 -0.03
N GLU A 57 6.97 -18.89 -1.25
CA GLU A 57 7.48 -17.53 -1.46
C GLU A 57 6.50 -16.49 -0.91
N ALA A 58 5.19 -16.72 -1.06
CA ALA A 58 4.19 -15.83 -0.49
C ALA A 58 4.30 -15.77 1.03
N LEU A 59 4.58 -16.89 1.70
CA LEU A 59 4.77 -16.92 3.15
C LEU A 59 6.01 -16.14 3.58
N ARG A 60 7.09 -16.21 2.81
CA ARG A 60 8.30 -15.43 3.06
C ARG A 60 8.02 -13.92 2.92
N VAL A 61 7.30 -13.54 1.88
CA VAL A 61 6.92 -12.15 1.66
C VAL A 61 6.02 -11.66 2.79
N ALA A 62 5.06 -12.47 3.22
CA ALA A 62 4.18 -12.11 4.34
C ALA A 62 4.99 -11.85 5.61
N ALA A 63 5.95 -12.72 5.92
CA ALA A 63 6.80 -12.53 7.10
C ALA A 63 7.60 -11.23 6.99
N TRP A 64 8.10 -10.91 5.82
CA TRP A 64 8.84 -9.68 5.58
C TRP A 64 7.96 -8.45 5.74
N LEU A 65 6.75 -8.46 5.16
CA LEU A 65 5.81 -7.34 5.29
C LEU A 65 5.43 -7.07 6.74
N ARG A 66 5.30 -8.13 7.55
CA ARG A 66 5.00 -7.97 8.99
C ARG A 66 6.07 -7.21 9.75
N THR A 67 7.30 -7.22 9.28
CA THR A 67 8.38 -6.49 9.96
C THR A 67 8.19 -4.97 9.89
N PHE A 68 7.39 -4.47 8.94
CA PHE A 68 7.10 -3.04 8.83
C PHE A 68 5.96 -2.57 9.73
N GLY A 69 5.19 -3.50 10.28
CA GLY A 69 4.01 -3.18 11.07
C GLY A 69 2.73 -3.21 10.25
N VAL A 70 1.86 -4.17 10.56
CA VAL A 70 0.61 -4.35 9.83
C VAL A 70 -0.50 -3.52 10.48
N LEU A 71 -1.24 -2.80 9.65
CA LEU A 71 -2.41 -2.03 10.06
C LEU A 71 -3.66 -2.87 9.80
N THR A 72 -4.41 -3.16 10.87
CA THR A 72 -5.56 -4.06 10.77
C THR A 72 -6.80 -3.34 10.29
N PHE A 73 -7.60 -4.06 9.52
CA PHE A 73 -8.89 -3.60 9.01
C PHE A 73 -9.97 -3.89 10.07
N ASN A 74 -10.76 -2.89 10.38
CA ASN A 74 -11.87 -3.05 11.31
C ASN A 74 -13.12 -2.31 10.79
N ASP A 75 -14.23 -2.41 11.53
CA ASP A 75 -15.49 -1.82 11.11
C ASP A 75 -15.46 -0.29 11.07
N GLU A 76 -14.76 0.35 11.99
CA GLU A 76 -14.63 1.80 11.96
C GLU A 76 -13.93 2.27 10.70
N LEU A 77 -12.84 1.61 10.34
CA LEU A 77 -12.12 1.93 9.11
C LEU A 77 -12.98 1.63 7.88
N ALA A 78 -13.77 0.55 7.92
CA ALA A 78 -14.66 0.20 6.82
C ALA A 78 -15.67 1.32 6.55
N LEU A 79 -16.27 1.87 7.61
CA LEU A 79 -17.23 2.96 7.47
C LEU A 79 -16.57 4.23 6.92
N TYR A 80 -15.36 4.54 7.35
CA TYR A 80 -14.61 5.66 6.80
C TYR A 80 -14.30 5.44 5.32
N ALA A 81 -13.90 4.21 4.96
CA ALA A 81 -13.63 3.87 3.57
C ALA A 81 -14.86 3.99 2.68
N VAL A 82 -16.06 3.72 3.20
CA VAL A 82 -17.31 3.93 2.45
C VAL A 82 -17.40 5.38 1.99
N ASP A 83 -17.16 6.33 2.89
CA ASP A 83 -17.24 7.75 2.55
C ASP A 83 -16.22 8.11 1.47
N LEU A 84 -14.99 7.63 1.59
CA LEU A 84 -13.96 7.90 0.61
C LEU A 84 -14.28 7.27 -0.74
N SER A 85 -14.83 6.06 -0.72
CA SER A 85 -15.22 5.35 -1.94
C SER A 85 -16.27 6.14 -2.71
N ILE A 86 -17.29 6.65 -2.02
CA ILE A 86 -18.37 7.39 -2.64
C ILE A 86 -17.88 8.76 -3.12
N ASN A 87 -17.15 9.49 -2.27
CA ASN A 87 -16.72 10.85 -2.58
C ASN A 87 -15.70 10.92 -3.69
N PHE A 88 -14.79 9.94 -3.75
CA PHE A 88 -13.69 9.94 -4.73
C PHE A 88 -13.87 8.89 -5.81
N LYS A 89 -14.98 8.14 -5.82
CA LYS A 89 -15.28 7.11 -6.82
C LYS A 89 -14.18 6.06 -6.90
N LEU A 90 -13.75 5.58 -5.74
CA LEU A 90 -12.72 4.55 -5.65
C LEU A 90 -13.34 3.17 -5.43
N GLY A 91 -12.67 2.14 -5.93
CA GLY A 91 -13.03 0.77 -5.62
C GLY A 91 -12.77 0.41 -4.16
N MET A 92 -13.18 -0.81 -3.79
CA MET A 92 -13.11 -1.25 -2.41
C MET A 92 -11.67 -1.22 -1.85
N ALA A 93 -10.75 -1.88 -2.52
CA ALA A 93 -9.38 -1.98 -2.03
C ALA A 93 -8.72 -0.60 -1.93
N ASP A 94 -8.88 0.23 -2.96
CA ASP A 94 -8.27 1.56 -3.00
C ASP A 94 -8.82 2.46 -1.90
N SER A 95 -10.14 2.41 -1.64
CA SER A 95 -10.75 3.22 -0.60
C SER A 95 -10.29 2.79 0.79
N ILE A 96 -10.08 1.50 1.00
CA ILE A 96 -9.58 0.97 2.28
C ILE A 96 -8.14 1.41 2.51
N VAL A 97 -7.30 1.32 1.50
CA VAL A 97 -5.89 1.75 1.61
C VAL A 97 -5.81 3.25 1.88
N LEU A 98 -6.60 4.04 1.17
CA LEU A 98 -6.65 5.49 1.40
C LEU A 98 -7.12 5.82 2.81
N ALA A 99 -8.12 5.11 3.31
CA ALA A 99 -8.63 5.29 4.67
C ALA A 99 -7.54 5.03 5.72
N HIS A 100 -6.76 3.99 5.54
CA HIS A 100 -5.61 3.72 6.42
C HIS A 100 -4.62 4.88 6.38
N ALA A 101 -4.28 5.36 5.19
CA ALA A 101 -3.30 6.44 5.04
C ALA A 101 -3.77 7.71 5.77
N TYR A 102 -5.02 8.09 5.58
CA TYR A 102 -5.56 9.30 6.21
C TYR A 102 -5.66 9.14 7.74
N ARG A 103 -6.06 7.96 8.21
CA ARG A 103 -6.14 7.71 9.65
C ARG A 103 -4.77 7.78 10.32
N GLU A 104 -3.72 7.28 9.65
CA GLU A 104 -2.36 7.29 10.17
C GLU A 104 -1.62 8.60 9.90
N ASP A 105 -2.27 9.56 9.26
CA ASP A 105 -1.64 10.79 8.80
C ASP A 105 -0.37 10.49 7.99
N ALA A 106 -0.48 9.51 7.10
CA ALA A 106 0.63 9.03 6.27
C ALA A 106 0.40 9.44 4.82
N GLN A 107 1.51 9.63 4.10
CA GLN A 107 1.44 9.80 2.66
C GLN A 107 1.20 8.45 1.99
N LEU A 108 0.19 8.37 1.14
CA LEU A 108 -0.02 7.17 0.31
C LEU A 108 0.84 7.27 -0.93
N VAL A 109 1.58 6.20 -1.21
CA VAL A 109 2.43 6.11 -2.41
C VAL A 109 1.90 4.98 -3.28
N THR A 110 1.67 5.26 -4.55
CA THR A 110 1.04 4.34 -5.48
C THR A 110 1.61 4.50 -6.90
N LEU A 111 1.45 3.47 -7.72
CA LEU A 111 1.72 3.54 -9.15
C LEU A 111 0.45 3.82 -9.95
N GLU A 112 -0.71 3.83 -9.30
CA GLU A 112 -2.01 3.89 -9.98
C GLU A 112 -2.53 5.32 -10.09
N ASN A 113 -3.02 5.69 -11.28
CA ASN A 113 -3.53 7.04 -11.55
C ASN A 113 -4.90 7.31 -10.91
N ASP A 114 -5.61 6.28 -10.47
CA ASP A 114 -6.92 6.45 -9.84
C ASP A 114 -6.87 7.34 -8.60
N PHE A 115 -5.70 7.42 -7.97
CA PHE A 115 -5.49 8.28 -6.81
C PHE A 115 -4.99 9.68 -7.16
N SER A 116 -4.84 10.01 -8.44
CA SER A 116 -4.32 11.31 -8.86
C SER A 116 -5.19 12.44 -8.33
N SER A 117 -4.57 13.52 -7.90
CA SER A 117 -5.21 14.73 -7.38
C SER A 117 -5.80 14.58 -5.97
N LEU A 118 -5.66 13.44 -5.33
CA LEU A 118 -6.10 13.29 -3.95
C LEU A 118 -5.06 13.84 -2.98
N LYS A 119 -5.57 14.34 -1.84
CA LYS A 119 -4.70 14.94 -0.83
C LYS A 119 -3.72 13.92 -0.28
N ASN A 120 -2.45 14.32 -0.17
CA ASN A 120 -1.38 13.54 0.45
C ASN A 120 -1.16 12.17 -0.22
N VAL A 121 -1.29 12.13 -1.54
CA VAL A 121 -1.01 10.95 -2.35
C VAL A 121 0.09 11.27 -3.34
N ALA A 122 1.13 10.43 -3.36
CA ALA A 122 2.21 10.50 -4.33
C ALA A 122 2.05 9.38 -5.36
N VAL A 123 1.86 9.73 -6.62
CA VAL A 123 1.76 8.76 -7.71
C VAL A 123 3.12 8.68 -8.42
N ILE A 124 3.70 7.48 -8.42
CA ILE A 124 4.95 7.22 -9.13
C ILE A 124 4.60 6.99 -10.60
N ARG A 125 5.06 7.88 -11.45
CA ARG A 125 4.78 7.80 -12.89
C ARG A 125 5.93 7.13 -13.63
N SER A 126 5.59 6.53 -14.74
CA SER A 126 6.60 5.91 -15.61
C SER A 126 7.38 6.94 -16.41
#